data_99c8e5658da9990ed3d6d87c023d21ad
#
_entry.id   99c8e5658da9990ed3d6d87c023d21ad
#
_cell.length_a   1.000
_cell.length_b   1.000
_cell.length_c   1.000
_cell.angle_alpha   90.00
_cell.angle_beta   90.00
_cell.angle_gamma   90.00
#
_symmetry.space_group_name_H-M   'P 1'
#
loop_
_entity.id
_entity.type
_entity.pdbx_description
1 polymer ?
#
loop_
_entity_poly.entity_id
_entity_poly.type
_entity_poly.pdbx_seq_one_letter_code
_entity_poly.pdbx_strand_id
1 'polypeptide(L)'
;MSYLSSNQLKQYEDKGFVSPIDIFSKDKAKEIRNEIELIEKEMPGELEKSGRYNAHLISPLLDEVTHNSDMLDAVQSLIGEDILVCGTTLFIKNPNEKGFVSYHQDAKYIGLEPHNWVTAW
;
A
#
# COMPACT_ATOMS: atom_id res chain seq x y z
N MET A 1 -0.70 19.92 -11.39
CA MET A 1 0.46 19.23 -12.04
C MET A 1 0.47 17.79 -11.53
N SER A 2 0.77 16.81 -12.38
CA SER A 2 0.88 15.42 -11.95
C SER A 2 2.06 15.25 -10.99
N TYR A 3 1.90 14.50 -9.92
CA TYR A 3 2.98 14.12 -9.00
C TYR A 3 4.01 13.23 -9.71
N LEU A 4 3.53 12.29 -10.52
CA LEU A 4 4.39 11.43 -11.31
C LEU A 4 4.85 12.15 -12.59
N SER A 5 6.11 11.98 -12.93
CA SER A 5 6.68 12.47 -14.19
C SER A 5 6.13 11.70 -15.41
N SER A 6 6.23 12.29 -16.59
CA SER A 6 5.81 11.63 -17.84
C SER A 6 6.51 10.29 -18.07
N ASN A 7 7.78 10.15 -17.65
CA ASN A 7 8.49 8.88 -17.74
C ASN A 7 7.93 7.82 -16.78
N GLN A 8 7.53 8.21 -15.58
CA GLN A 8 6.91 7.32 -14.60
C GLN A 8 5.52 6.88 -15.06
N LEU A 9 4.71 7.79 -15.58
CA LEU A 9 3.41 7.46 -16.17
C LEU A 9 3.57 6.46 -17.32
N LYS A 10 4.52 6.72 -18.24
CA LYS A 10 4.81 5.79 -19.33
C LYS A 10 5.31 4.43 -18.83
N GLN A 11 6.12 4.40 -17.77
CA GLN A 11 6.56 3.15 -17.16
C GLN A 11 5.36 2.34 -16.65
N TYR A 12 4.41 3.00 -16.00
CA TYR A 12 3.20 2.35 -15.50
C TYR A 12 2.35 1.79 -16.66
N GLU A 13 2.14 2.56 -17.71
CA GLU A 13 1.40 2.12 -18.91
C GLU A 13 2.06 0.91 -19.58
N ASP A 14 3.39 0.95 -19.77
CA ASP A 14 4.13 -0.09 -20.49
C ASP A 14 4.29 -1.38 -19.67
N LYS A 15 4.41 -1.28 -18.33
CA LYS A 15 4.81 -2.40 -17.45
C LYS A 15 3.75 -2.83 -16.44
N GLY A 16 2.70 -2.03 -16.23
CA GLY A 16 1.69 -2.26 -15.21
C GLY A 16 2.16 -1.91 -13.79
N PHE A 17 3.34 -1.30 -13.63
CA PHE A 17 3.82 -0.78 -12.37
C PHE A 17 4.83 0.36 -12.57
N VAL A 18 5.00 1.18 -11.54
CA VAL A 18 6.05 2.21 -11.47
C VAL A 18 6.75 2.13 -10.11
N SER A 19 8.08 2.16 -10.12
CA SER A 19 8.92 2.02 -8.93
C SER A 19 10.35 2.48 -9.24
N PRO A 20 11.10 3.05 -8.25
CA PRO A 20 10.63 3.46 -6.93
C PRO A 20 9.91 4.81 -6.96
N ILE A 21 9.08 5.05 -5.93
CA ILE A 21 8.50 6.36 -5.61
C ILE A 21 8.77 6.62 -4.13
N ASP A 22 9.54 7.65 -3.82
CA ASP A 22 9.90 8.00 -2.45
C ASP A 22 8.75 8.79 -1.80
N ILE A 23 7.99 8.14 -0.92
CA ILE A 23 6.84 8.73 -0.21
C ILE A 23 7.21 9.11 1.22
N PHE A 24 7.94 8.26 1.94
CA PHE A 24 8.29 8.48 3.34
C PHE A 24 9.78 8.71 3.54
N SER A 25 10.12 9.59 4.47
CA SER A 25 11.48 9.67 5.00
C SER A 25 11.87 8.37 5.72
N LYS A 26 13.16 8.12 5.88
CA LYS A 26 13.65 6.96 6.64
C LYS A 26 13.16 6.96 8.08
N ASP A 27 13.04 8.13 8.70
CA ASP A 27 12.56 8.26 10.08
C ASP A 27 11.07 7.94 10.17
N LYS A 28 10.24 8.44 9.23
CA LYS A 28 8.82 8.08 9.18
C LYS A 28 8.61 6.60 8.90
N ALA A 29 9.37 6.01 8.00
CA ALA A 29 9.31 4.56 7.74
C ALA A 29 9.67 3.74 8.99
N LYS A 30 10.65 4.20 9.79
CA LYS A 30 11.01 3.59 11.06
C LYS A 30 9.89 3.73 12.11
N GLU A 31 9.26 4.88 12.20
CA GLU A 31 8.10 5.12 13.07
C GLU A 31 6.96 4.15 12.76
N ILE A 32 6.58 4.05 11.49
CA ILE A 32 5.54 3.12 11.03
C ILE A 32 5.89 1.67 11.39
N ARG A 33 7.14 1.27 11.16
CA ARG A 33 7.60 -0.07 11.52
C ARG A 33 7.52 -0.32 13.01
N ASN A 34 7.96 0.62 13.84
CA ASN A 34 7.90 0.50 15.31
C ASN A 34 6.45 0.33 15.80
N GLU A 35 5.48 1.02 15.19
CA GLU A 35 4.06 0.87 15.51
C GLU A 35 3.56 -0.55 15.18
N ILE A 36 3.90 -1.06 14.00
CA ILE A 36 3.54 -2.44 13.62
C ILE A 36 4.15 -3.45 14.60
N GLU A 37 5.43 -3.30 14.95
CA GLU A 37 6.12 -4.17 15.91
C GLU A 37 5.51 -4.07 17.34
N LEU A 38 5.02 -2.88 17.71
CA LEU A 38 4.31 -2.69 18.98
C LEU A 38 2.96 -3.42 18.98
N ILE A 39 2.19 -3.30 17.92
CA ILE A 39 0.91 -4.02 17.78
C ILE A 39 1.14 -5.53 17.84
N GLU A 40 2.16 -6.05 17.15
CA GLU A 40 2.51 -7.48 17.22
C GLU A 40 2.87 -7.93 18.63
N LYS A 41 3.55 -7.07 19.39
CA LYS A 41 3.95 -7.36 20.78
C LYS A 41 2.76 -7.34 21.76
N GLU A 42 1.86 -6.38 21.60
CA GLU A 42 0.71 -6.18 22.51
C GLU A 42 -0.45 -7.13 22.17
N MET A 43 -0.59 -7.49 20.91
CA MET A 43 -1.64 -8.37 20.40
C MET A 43 -1.04 -9.52 19.56
N PRO A 44 -0.34 -10.48 20.19
CA PRO A 44 0.39 -11.52 19.46
C PRO A 44 -0.50 -12.34 18.54
N GLY A 45 -0.11 -12.43 17.29
CA GLY A 45 -0.79 -13.21 16.25
C GLY A 45 -2.03 -12.53 15.64
N GLU A 46 -2.41 -11.34 16.07
CA GLU A 46 -3.55 -10.62 15.46
C GLU A 46 -3.20 -10.11 14.06
N LEU A 47 -1.99 -9.60 13.84
CA LEU A 47 -1.57 -9.14 12.51
C LEU A 47 -1.36 -10.28 11.51
N GLU A 48 -1.23 -11.52 11.97
CA GLU A 48 -1.18 -12.71 11.11
C GLU A 48 -2.59 -13.22 10.72
N LYS A 49 -3.64 -12.78 11.44
CA LYS A 49 -5.04 -13.20 11.26
C LYS A 49 -5.88 -12.05 10.68
N SER A 50 -6.90 -11.65 11.45
CA SER A 50 -7.85 -10.61 11.06
C SER A 50 -7.23 -9.21 11.04
N GLY A 51 -6.34 -8.89 11.97
CA GLY A 51 -5.71 -7.59 12.09
C GLY A 51 -4.76 -7.24 10.95
N ARG A 52 -4.34 -8.20 10.11
CA ARG A 52 -3.57 -7.91 8.90
C ARG A 52 -4.39 -7.15 7.84
N TYR A 53 -5.70 -7.28 7.86
CA TYR A 53 -6.60 -6.61 6.94
C TYR A 53 -7.16 -5.35 7.58
N ASN A 54 -7.13 -4.25 6.83
CA ASN A 54 -7.66 -2.96 7.26
C ASN A 54 -7.06 -2.46 8.59
N ALA A 55 -5.77 -2.70 8.81
CA ALA A 55 -5.05 -2.26 10.00
C ALA A 55 -5.12 -0.74 10.23
N HIS A 56 -5.35 0.06 9.19
CA HIS A 56 -5.60 1.49 9.26
C HIS A 56 -6.86 1.85 10.09
N LEU A 57 -7.82 0.94 10.24
CA LEU A 57 -9.02 1.17 11.06
C LEU A 57 -8.77 1.00 12.57
N ILE A 58 -7.63 0.43 12.96
CA ILE A 58 -7.29 0.17 14.37
C ILE A 58 -6.04 0.92 14.84
N SER A 59 -5.23 1.46 13.95
CA SER A 59 -4.04 2.25 14.26
C SER A 59 -4.13 3.63 13.60
N PRO A 60 -4.15 4.73 14.40
CA PRO A 60 -4.14 6.09 13.86
C PRO A 60 -2.94 6.38 12.94
N LEU A 61 -1.77 5.81 13.25
CA LEU A 61 -0.58 5.97 12.40
C LEU A 61 -0.73 5.27 11.05
N LEU A 62 -1.31 4.09 11.03
CA LEU A 62 -1.57 3.38 9.75
C LEU A 62 -2.70 4.05 8.96
N ASP A 63 -3.67 4.68 9.64
CA ASP A 63 -4.66 5.53 8.97
C ASP A 63 -3.99 6.75 8.34
N GLU A 64 -3.09 7.44 9.05
CA GLU A 64 -2.27 8.54 8.50
C GLU A 64 -1.48 8.11 7.24
N VAL A 65 -0.98 6.88 7.21
CA VAL A 65 -0.30 6.33 6.01
C VAL A 65 -1.23 6.29 4.81
N THR A 66 -2.48 5.86 4.98
CA THR A 66 -3.46 5.79 3.87
C THR A 66 -3.90 7.16 3.37
N HIS A 67 -3.76 8.20 4.19
CA HIS A 67 -4.11 9.59 3.87
C HIS A 67 -2.87 10.46 3.57
N ASN A 68 -1.70 9.85 3.40
CA ASN A 68 -0.49 10.60 3.05
C ASN A 68 -0.66 11.31 1.70
N SER A 69 -0.46 12.63 1.67
CA SER A 69 -0.68 13.45 0.48
C SER A 69 0.19 13.03 -0.71
N ASP A 70 1.47 12.75 -0.49
CA ASP A 70 2.38 12.39 -1.57
C ASP A 70 1.99 11.04 -2.21
N MET A 71 1.53 10.09 -1.38
CA MET A 71 1.01 8.81 -1.87
C MET A 71 -0.30 9.00 -2.65
N LEU A 72 -1.22 9.79 -2.12
CA LEU A 72 -2.49 10.08 -2.80
C LEU A 72 -2.28 10.84 -4.11
N ASP A 73 -1.36 11.81 -4.15
CA ASP A 73 -1.02 12.55 -5.38
C ASP A 73 -0.38 11.64 -6.43
N ALA A 74 0.44 10.66 -6.01
CA ALA A 74 0.98 9.65 -6.91
C ALA A 74 -0.14 8.75 -7.49
N VAL A 75 -1.06 8.27 -6.65
CA VAL A 75 -2.23 7.46 -7.05
C VAL A 75 -3.15 8.27 -7.95
N GLN A 76 -3.44 9.52 -7.60
CA GLN A 76 -4.25 10.45 -8.41
C GLN A 76 -3.68 10.62 -9.83
N SER A 77 -2.36 10.63 -9.95
CA SER A 77 -1.69 10.72 -11.25
C SER A 77 -2.00 9.53 -12.19
N LEU A 78 -2.47 8.41 -11.63
CA LEU A 78 -2.76 7.17 -12.37
C LEU A 78 -4.26 6.95 -12.60
N ILE A 79 -5.11 7.20 -11.60
CA ILE A 79 -6.54 6.85 -11.65
C ILE A 79 -7.49 8.05 -11.53
N GLY A 80 -6.96 9.29 -11.40
CA GLY A 80 -7.79 10.50 -11.28
C GLY A 80 -8.06 10.91 -9.84
N GLU A 81 -8.86 11.98 -9.68
CA GLU A 81 -9.04 12.70 -8.40
C GLU A 81 -9.97 11.98 -7.42
N ASP A 82 -10.91 11.21 -7.92
CA ASP A 82 -11.90 10.52 -7.10
C ASP A 82 -11.33 9.20 -6.59
N ILE A 83 -10.65 9.26 -5.43
CA ILE A 83 -9.98 8.13 -4.82
C ILE A 83 -10.75 7.62 -3.61
N LEU A 84 -10.96 6.32 -3.54
CA LEU A 84 -11.51 5.61 -2.40
C LEU A 84 -10.50 4.56 -1.91
N VAL A 85 -10.17 4.59 -0.63
CA VAL A 85 -9.39 3.51 0.00
C VAL A 85 -10.30 2.30 0.16
N CYS A 86 -10.06 1.28 -0.64
CA CYS A 86 -10.83 0.03 -0.56
C CYS A 86 -10.41 -0.83 0.64
N GLY A 87 -9.13 -0.81 0.97
CA GLY A 87 -8.60 -1.54 2.11
C GLY A 87 -7.07 -1.48 2.18
N THR A 88 -6.54 -1.97 3.29
CA THR A 88 -5.09 -2.16 3.48
C THR A 88 -4.81 -3.60 3.88
N THR A 89 -3.63 -4.10 3.53
CA THR A 89 -3.19 -5.43 3.93
C THR A 89 -1.73 -5.39 4.36
N LEU A 90 -1.44 -5.89 5.56
CA LEU A 90 -0.07 -6.08 6.02
C LEU A 90 0.44 -7.44 5.53
N PHE A 91 1.40 -7.42 4.62
CA PHE A 91 2.11 -8.62 4.16
C PHE A 91 3.37 -8.82 5.00
N ILE A 92 3.21 -9.51 6.12
CA ILE A 92 4.31 -9.81 7.03
C ILE A 92 4.91 -11.16 6.63
N LYS A 93 6.24 -11.18 6.48
CA LYS A 93 6.98 -12.36 6.10
C LYS A 93 8.19 -12.55 7.02
N ASN A 94 8.22 -13.67 7.73
CA ASN A 94 9.32 -13.99 8.63
C ASN A 94 10.55 -14.48 7.85
N PRO A 95 11.78 -14.29 8.40
CA PRO A 95 12.97 -14.84 7.80
C PRO A 95 12.85 -16.36 7.58
N ASN A 96 13.30 -16.85 6.43
CA ASN A 96 13.25 -18.25 6.02
C ASN A 96 11.86 -18.85 5.80
N GLU A 97 10.81 -18.05 5.82
CA GLU A 97 9.47 -18.50 5.44
C GLU A 97 9.43 -18.91 3.96
N LYS A 98 8.86 -20.10 3.67
CA LYS A 98 8.81 -20.66 2.30
C LYS A 98 7.67 -20.11 1.46
N GLY A 99 6.71 -19.42 2.08
CA GLY A 99 5.57 -18.82 1.37
C GLY A 99 6.04 -17.79 0.34
N PHE A 100 5.40 -17.74 -0.80
CA PHE A 100 5.58 -16.71 -1.82
C PHE A 100 4.23 -16.32 -2.42
N VAL A 101 4.17 -15.11 -2.93
CA VAL A 101 3.02 -14.63 -3.71
C VAL A 101 3.43 -14.69 -5.19
N SER A 102 2.65 -15.40 -6.00
CA SER A 102 2.87 -15.45 -7.45
C SER A 102 2.52 -14.12 -8.10
N TYR A 103 3.10 -13.85 -9.27
CA TYR A 103 2.74 -12.69 -10.08
C TYR A 103 1.25 -12.72 -10.42
N HIS A 104 0.57 -11.61 -10.16
CA HIS A 104 -0.86 -11.45 -10.42
C HIS A 104 -1.21 -9.98 -10.66
N GLN A 105 -2.45 -9.72 -10.99
CA GLN A 105 -3.04 -8.38 -11.06
C GLN A 105 -4.19 -8.30 -10.06
N ASP A 106 -4.12 -7.38 -9.10
CA ASP A 106 -5.12 -7.22 -8.04
C ASP A 106 -6.52 -6.93 -8.60
N ALA A 107 -6.61 -6.10 -9.64
CA ALA A 107 -7.88 -5.79 -10.30
C ALA A 107 -8.69 -7.03 -10.73
N LYS A 108 -8.00 -8.15 -10.99
CA LYS A 108 -8.65 -9.42 -11.36
C LYS A 108 -9.52 -10.00 -10.25
N TYR A 109 -9.17 -9.75 -8.99
CA TYR A 109 -9.90 -10.25 -7.81
C TYR A 109 -10.99 -9.31 -7.34
N ILE A 110 -10.84 -8.02 -7.63
CA ILE A 110 -11.74 -6.97 -7.12
C ILE A 110 -13.04 -6.88 -7.91
N GLY A 111 -12.99 -7.16 -9.23
CA GLY A 111 -14.20 -7.19 -10.07
C GLY A 111 -14.85 -5.82 -10.31
N LEU A 112 -14.09 -4.74 -10.22
CA LEU A 112 -14.58 -3.40 -10.54
C LEU A 112 -14.68 -3.17 -12.06
N GLU A 113 -15.68 -2.42 -12.48
CA GLU A 113 -15.87 -1.95 -13.85
C GLU A 113 -16.17 -0.45 -13.85
N PRO A 114 -15.34 0.42 -14.47
CA PRO A 114 -14.06 0.09 -15.11
C PRO A 114 -12.99 -0.34 -14.10
N HIS A 115 -11.92 -0.99 -14.57
CA HIS A 115 -10.81 -1.50 -13.76
C HIS A 115 -9.88 -0.40 -13.24
N ASN A 116 -10.45 0.66 -12.65
CA ASN A 116 -9.69 1.76 -12.03
C ASN A 116 -9.22 1.35 -10.63
N TRP A 117 -8.19 0.54 -10.59
CA TRP A 117 -7.61 0.01 -9.36
C TRP A 117 -6.09 0.15 -9.36
N VAL A 118 -5.56 0.64 -8.26
CA VAL A 118 -4.13 0.75 -8.00
C VAL A 118 -3.82 0.22 -6.60
N THR A 119 -2.76 -0.55 -6.47
CA THR A 119 -2.20 -0.97 -5.18
C THR A 119 -0.91 -0.19 -4.95
N ALA A 120 -0.81 0.55 -3.85
CA ALA A 120 0.41 1.17 -3.38
C ALA A 120 1.13 0.22 -2.42
N TRP A 121 2.39 -0.10 -2.74
CA TRP A 121 3.27 -0.98 -1.96
C TRP A 121 4.39 -0.19 -1.31
#